data_acae9a1236fde7c81f768048cea1ab8e
#
_entry.id   acae9a1236fde7c81f768048cea1ab8e
#
_cell.length_a   1.000
_cell.length_b   1.000
_cell.length_c   1.000
_cell.angle_alpha   90.00
_cell.angle_beta   90.00
_cell.angle_gamma   90.00
#
_symmetry.space_group_name_H-M   'P 1'
#
loop_
_entity.id
_entity.type
_entity.pdbx_description
1 polymer ?
#
loop_
_entity_poly.entity_id
_entity_poly.type
_entity_poly.pdbx_seq_one_letter_code
_entity_poly.pdbx_strand_id
1 'polypeptide(L)' 'MNEVVFEHYIQKLDERFPHKELLSKTDVSGFTGMTVDAISKRFEFADNCISKARLAEALS' A
#
# COMPACT_ATOMS: atom_id res chain seq x y z
N MET A 1 4.49 15.03 4.17
CA MET A 1 3.32 14.16 4.01
C MET A 1 2.03 14.98 4.06
N ASN A 2 1.10 14.71 3.17
CA ASN A 2 -0.20 15.40 3.14
C ASN A 2 -1.22 14.53 3.88
N GLU A 3 -1.72 15.01 5.02
CA GLU A 3 -2.66 14.25 5.85
C GLU A 3 -3.95 13.90 5.13
N VAL A 4 -4.46 14.81 4.29
CA VAL A 4 -5.70 14.55 3.54
C VAL A 4 -5.47 13.42 2.53
N VAL A 5 -4.35 13.42 1.84
CA VAL A 5 -4.01 12.37 0.88
C VAL A 5 -3.76 11.05 1.60
N PHE A 6 -3.07 11.11 2.75
CA PHE A 6 -2.82 9.92 3.56
C PHE A 6 -4.14 9.28 4.01
N GLU A 7 -5.06 10.05 4.55
CA GLU A 7 -6.36 9.55 4.98
C GLU A 7 -7.17 8.98 3.82
N HIS A 8 -7.08 9.60 2.66
CA HIS A 8 -7.74 9.12 1.45
C HIS A 8 -7.26 7.73 1.07
N TYR A 9 -5.95 7.53 1.09
CA TYR A 9 -5.38 6.22 0.76
C TYR A 9 -5.67 5.17 1.83
N ILE A 10 -5.64 5.54 3.11
CA ILE A 10 -6.01 4.63 4.19
C ILE A 10 -7.46 4.16 4.01
N GLN A 11 -8.36 5.07 3.71
CA GLN A 11 -9.76 4.73 3.48
C GLN A 11 -9.91 3.80 2.28
N LYS A 12 -9.23 4.08 1.18
CA LYS A 12 -9.25 3.24 -0.01
C LYS A 12 -8.71 1.85 0.26
N LEU A 13 -7.62 1.77 1.02
CA LEU A 13 -7.01 0.48 1.37
C LEU A 13 -7.92 -0.32 2.30
N ASP A 14 -8.57 0.33 3.25
CA ASP A 14 -9.51 -0.35 4.15
C ASP A 14 -10.72 -0.90 3.40
N GLU A 15 -11.21 -0.16 2.40
CA GLU A 15 -12.31 -0.62 1.56
C GLU A 15 -11.91 -1.82 0.70
N ARG A 16 -10.69 -1.80 0.17
CA ARG A 16 -10.19 -2.84 -0.72
C ARG A 16 -9.79 -4.10 0.05
N PHE A 17 -9.20 -3.93 1.23
CA PHE A 17 -8.67 -5.03 2.04
C PHE A 17 -9.18 -4.94 3.48
N PRO A 18 -10.50 -5.11 3.71
CA PRO A 18 -11.09 -4.87 5.04
C PRO A 18 -10.60 -5.81 6.13
N HIS A 19 -10.05 -6.96 5.78
CA HIS A 19 -9.60 -7.96 6.73
C HIS A 19 -8.08 -8.12 6.78
N LYS A 20 -7.33 -7.22 6.14
CA LYS A 20 -5.87 -7.29 6.10
C LYS A 20 -5.25 -6.04 6.68
N GLU A 21 -4.26 -6.23 7.56
CA GLU A 21 -3.41 -5.14 8.04
C GLU A 21 -2.14 -5.06 7.20
N LEU A 22 -1.63 -6.20 6.75
CA LEU A 22 -0.44 -6.30 5.93
C LEU A 22 -0.81 -6.73 4.53
N LEU A 23 -0.19 -6.10 3.54
CA LEU A 23 -0.45 -6.37 2.13
C LEU A 23 0.79 -7.01 1.50
N SER A 24 0.55 -8.01 0.65
CA SER A 24 1.62 -8.61 -0.12
C SER A 24 1.97 -7.74 -1.33
N LYS A 25 3.07 -8.07 -2.00
CA LYS A 25 3.44 -7.38 -3.24
C LYS A 25 2.35 -7.51 -4.30
N THR A 26 1.71 -8.68 -4.37
CA THR A 26 0.61 -8.91 -5.31
C THR A 26 -0.58 -8.01 -4.99
N ASP A 27 -0.90 -7.86 -3.70
CA ASP A 27 -1.98 -6.97 -3.27
C ASP A 27 -1.69 -5.52 -3.68
N VAL A 28 -0.48 -5.05 -3.43
CA VAL A 28 -0.06 -3.69 -3.78
C VAL A 28 -0.06 -3.50 -5.29
N SER A 29 0.42 -4.49 -6.03
CA SER A 29 0.41 -4.45 -7.49
C SER A 29 -1.02 -4.28 -8.02
N GLY A 30 -1.97 -5.05 -7.49
CA GLY A 30 -3.37 -4.94 -7.89
C GLY A 30 -3.98 -3.60 -7.53
N PHE A 31 -3.60 -3.03 -6.39
CA PHE A 31 -4.13 -1.75 -5.92
C PHE A 31 -3.58 -0.58 -6.75
N THR A 32 -2.28 -0.59 -7.05
CA THR A 32 -1.61 0.53 -7.72
C THR A 32 -1.61 0.45 -9.23
N GLY A 33 -1.80 -0.75 -9.78
CA GLY A 33 -1.66 -0.99 -11.20
C GLY A 33 -0.21 -1.09 -11.66
N MET A 34 0.74 -1.10 -10.72
CA MET A 34 2.17 -1.22 -11.03
C MET A 34 2.59 -2.69 -11.01
N THR A 35 3.66 -3.03 -11.73
CA THR A 35 4.20 -4.38 -11.71
C THR A 35 4.83 -4.68 -10.34
N VAL A 36 4.96 -5.97 -10.01
CA VAL A 36 5.59 -6.40 -8.76
C VAL A 36 7.04 -5.90 -8.69
N ASP A 37 7.76 -5.93 -9.81
CA ASP A 37 9.13 -5.41 -9.88
C ASP A 37 9.19 -3.92 -9.54
N ALA A 38 8.28 -3.14 -10.10
CA ALA A 38 8.23 -1.70 -9.86
C ALA A 38 7.94 -1.39 -8.39
N ILE A 39 6.96 -2.07 -7.79
CA ILE A 39 6.63 -1.82 -6.39
C ILE A 39 7.73 -2.28 -5.45
N SER A 40 8.45 -3.36 -5.79
CA SER A 40 9.57 -3.83 -4.99
C SER A 40 10.69 -2.81 -4.91
N LYS A 41 10.87 -2.03 -5.97
CA LYS A 41 11.90 -0.98 -6.02
C LYS A 41 11.44 0.31 -5.37
N ARG A 42 10.14 0.60 -5.42
CA ARG A 42 9.60 1.87 -4.94
C ARG A 42 9.23 1.83 -3.45
N PHE A 43 8.76 0.71 -2.95
CA PHE A 43 8.31 0.58 -1.57
C PHE A 43 9.16 -0.42 -0.81
N GLU A 44 9.33 -0.18 0.49
CA GLU A 44 10.04 -1.10 1.36
C GLU A 44 9.08 -2.15 1.91
N PHE A 45 9.37 -3.41 1.60
CA PHE A 45 8.60 -4.53 2.10
C PHE A 45 9.41 -5.29 3.14
N ALA A 46 8.79 -5.56 4.30
CA ALA A 46 9.37 -6.41 5.33
C ALA A 46 8.71 -7.78 5.22
N ASP A 47 9.52 -8.82 5.03
CA ASP A 47 9.03 -10.19 4.84
C ASP A 47 7.99 -10.29 3.70
N ASN A 48 8.21 -9.53 2.64
CA ASN A 48 7.35 -9.46 1.46
C ASN A 48 5.97 -8.84 1.75
N CYS A 49 5.84 -8.11 2.86
CA CYS A 49 4.60 -7.45 3.24
C CYS A 49 4.85 -5.99 3.57
N ILE A 50 3.82 -5.18 3.44
CA ILE A 50 3.85 -3.78 3.83
C ILE A 50 2.53 -3.46 4.54
N SER A 51 2.59 -2.66 5.61
CA SER A 51 1.37 -2.26 6.30
C SER A 51 0.60 -1.23 5.47
N LYS A 52 -0.72 -1.19 5.67
CA LYS A 52 -1.57 -0.19 5.01
C LYS A 52 -1.09 1.22 5.31
N ALA A 53 -0.74 1.49 6.57
CA ALA A 53 -0.27 2.82 6.97
C ALA A 53 1.01 3.21 6.25
N ARG A 54 1.96 2.28 6.14
CA ARG A 54 3.20 2.54 5.43
C ARG A 54 2.99 2.78 3.95
N LEU A 55 2.12 1.99 3.34
CA LEU A 55 1.81 2.16 1.93
C LEU A 55 1.13 3.51 1.67
N ALA A 56 0.15 3.86 2.50
CA ALA A 56 -0.53 5.14 2.38
C ALA A 56 0.44 6.31 2.55
N GLU A 57 1.36 6.20 3.50
CA GLU A 57 2.39 7.21 3.73
C GLU A 57 3.28 7.37 2.51
N ALA A 58 3.69 6.26 1.91
CA ALA A 58 4.54 6.29 0.71
C ALA A 58 3.82 6.86 -0.51
N LEU A 59 2.50 6.68 -0.58
CA LEU A 59 1.69 7.20 -1.69
C LEU A 59 1.31 8.66 -1.52
N SER A 60 1.37 9.18 -0.31
CA SER A 60 1.09 10.58 -0.05
C SER A 60 2.38 11.43 -0.08
#